data_7f661a50ea0af8b49490d4e79621b855
#
_entry.id   7f661a50ea0af8b49490d4e79621b855
#
_cell.length_a   1.000
_cell.length_b   1.000
_cell.length_c   1.000
_cell.angle_alpha   90.00
_cell.angle_beta   90.00
_cell.angle_gamma   90.00
#
_symmetry.space_group_name_H-M   'P 1'
#
loop_
_entity.id
_entity.type
_entity.pdbx_description
1 polymer ?
#
loop_
_entity_poly.entity_id
_entity_poly.type
_entity_poly.pdbx_seq_one_letter_code
_entity_poly.pdbx_strand_id
1 'polypeptide(L)'
;MLLYSSNVRNEYKFVIIYRLVYMGEIYRMCDSDKGYFVWLLKYERERRSLSVNDICEGICSKGIYNKLENGGTSSSTHLIRTLFQRVGINADRCGIYLKLDEFRELSDRQNILEGLHSGDVCAAKKLLEIYEVQYGNNCFSAQFCTYMRARLAQLEGDDESAILLYNRALKATMPDYDNIKVVKCISVYEAFMMLNIAGLEYKRGHIAKAEEIYATLLDYCHSSNAESWNMACIYPKAVCGMLDIIASGRAHREEYSRMYQHALAALSVLKETSRLHYIRPLLRYMLVLAQDNDKCRLEEYEELLEGCEHFFKMQGHDYELFEWYPYYIDCGFCLVNDLINERRIMHGMTIEELAGTDCSARNLQRIIMKQVSPSCRTSRMLLDKLGLKGALRSDVIVADNIRAYKLWDEFGECFVLRDYEKAEDIYTQMCKNLNAALEINKMTMSFMRIKLDMVEGDIDLSKAAGLLKELLPFPIEAAGKYRILTKIEEIIILHYFYCLDKLHLYDEQPAFDKFMNKYTGDYLSNKLNASMYESAVMHYSNYLGNAGNYDMSDIYANEGIKVEIECERMHPLSTLLYCIAWNNEQRGKVSKMDLDFCRMAYIMARYKGNTNRMAFYAKWIKSHDKKQE
;
A
#
# COMPACT_ATOMS: atom_id res chain seq x y z
N MET A 1 -23.78 21.23 -25.87
CA MET A 1 -22.64 20.32 -25.64
C MET A 1 -21.36 21.07 -25.27
N LEU A 2 -21.41 22.06 -24.39
CA LEU A 2 -20.25 22.89 -23.99
C LEU A 2 -20.42 23.54 -22.60
N LEU A 3 -21.21 22.95 -21.68
CA LEU A 3 -21.50 23.52 -20.34
C LEU A 3 -21.24 22.57 -19.16
N TYR A 4 -20.74 21.35 -19.40
CA TYR A 4 -20.48 20.38 -18.31
C TYR A 4 -18.99 20.20 -17.96
N SER A 5 -18.07 20.87 -18.66
CA SER A 5 -16.63 20.76 -18.40
C SER A 5 -16.06 21.82 -17.42
N SER A 6 -16.83 22.80 -17.01
CA SER A 6 -16.34 23.92 -16.18
C SER A 6 -16.55 23.74 -14.67
N ASN A 7 -17.54 22.96 -14.25
CA ASN A 7 -17.84 22.81 -12.81
C ASN A 7 -16.93 21.81 -12.10
N VAL A 8 -16.54 20.71 -12.75
CA VAL A 8 -15.63 19.73 -12.14
C VAL A 8 -14.21 20.29 -11.99
N ARG A 9 -13.77 21.14 -12.93
CA ARG A 9 -12.49 21.86 -12.80
C ARG A 9 -12.46 22.91 -11.69
N ASN A 10 -13.61 23.50 -11.35
CA ASN A 10 -13.68 24.52 -10.30
C ASN A 10 -13.71 23.93 -8.89
N GLU A 11 -14.31 22.78 -8.66
CA GLU A 11 -14.26 22.10 -7.34
C GLU A 11 -12.85 21.61 -7.02
N TYR A 12 -12.12 21.06 -8.01
CA TYR A 12 -10.72 20.71 -7.81
C TYR A 12 -9.81 21.94 -7.61
N LYS A 13 -10.10 23.07 -8.24
CA LYS A 13 -9.38 24.35 -8.00
C LYS A 13 -9.67 24.92 -6.60
N PHE A 14 -10.89 24.78 -6.07
CA PHE A 14 -11.22 25.26 -4.73
C PHE A 14 -10.52 24.41 -3.65
N VAL A 15 -10.45 23.10 -3.80
CA VAL A 15 -9.71 22.22 -2.89
C VAL A 15 -8.20 22.50 -2.94
N ILE A 16 -7.65 22.81 -4.10
CA ILE A 16 -6.23 23.15 -4.27
C ILE A 16 -5.94 24.56 -3.71
N ILE A 17 -6.81 25.54 -3.90
CA ILE A 17 -6.61 26.93 -3.43
C ILE A 17 -6.77 27.02 -1.90
N TYR A 18 -7.69 26.29 -1.27
CA TYR A 18 -7.78 26.22 0.19
C TYR A 18 -6.56 25.52 0.82
N ARG A 19 -5.92 24.60 0.08
CA ARG A 19 -4.66 23.96 0.51
C ARG A 19 -3.45 24.90 0.43
N LEU A 20 -3.43 25.88 -0.47
CA LEU A 20 -2.28 26.78 -0.70
C LEU A 20 -2.24 28.00 0.26
N VAL A 21 -3.37 28.46 0.76
CA VAL A 21 -3.41 29.68 1.61
C VAL A 21 -3.02 29.39 3.07
N TYR A 22 -3.20 28.15 3.55
CA TYR A 22 -2.80 27.78 4.92
C TYR A 22 -1.33 27.33 5.06
N MET A 23 -0.59 27.19 3.96
CA MET A 23 0.79 26.67 3.97
C MET A 23 1.89 27.73 4.22
N GLY A 24 1.52 29.03 4.32
CA GLY A 24 2.50 30.11 4.48
C GLY A 24 3.08 30.29 5.89
N GLU A 25 2.49 29.72 6.93
CA GLU A 25 2.89 29.99 8.33
C GLU A 25 3.58 28.83 9.08
N ILE A 26 3.70 27.63 8.48
CA ILE A 26 4.24 26.46 9.19
C ILE A 26 5.76 26.26 8.98
N TYR A 27 6.45 27.18 8.32
CA TYR A 27 7.86 27.04 7.93
C TYR A 27 8.91 27.17 9.05
N ARG A 28 8.55 27.18 10.33
CA ARG A 28 9.51 27.51 11.38
C ARG A 28 9.69 26.51 12.54
N MET A 29 9.38 25.24 12.42
CA MET A 29 9.63 24.33 13.56
C MET A 29 10.05 22.92 13.13
N CYS A 30 11.29 22.77 12.68
CA CYS A 30 11.96 21.48 12.75
C CYS A 30 13.41 21.66 13.18
N ASP A 31 13.68 21.48 14.47
CA ASP A 31 15.01 21.10 14.94
C ASP A 31 15.36 19.72 14.36
N SER A 32 16.51 19.61 13.76
CA SER A 32 17.02 18.55 12.92
C SER A 32 17.09 17.12 13.53
N ASP A 33 16.60 16.92 14.74
CA ASP A 33 16.68 15.65 15.46
C ASP A 33 15.34 14.95 15.74
N LYS A 34 14.22 15.54 15.29
CA LYS A 34 12.89 14.96 15.51
C LYS A 34 12.46 14.24 14.26
N GLY A 35 12.29 12.92 14.36
CA GLY A 35 11.96 12.09 13.21
C GLY A 35 10.67 12.54 12.48
N TYR A 36 10.66 12.39 11.15
CA TYR A 36 9.56 12.69 10.24
C TYR A 36 8.17 12.27 10.75
N PHE A 37 8.07 11.12 11.37
CA PHE A 37 6.82 10.60 11.94
C PHE A 37 6.15 11.52 12.95
N VAL A 38 6.92 12.07 13.83
CA VAL A 38 6.43 12.91 14.92
C VAL A 38 5.80 14.17 14.35
N TRP A 39 6.45 14.76 13.37
CA TRP A 39 5.94 15.94 12.69
C TRP A 39 4.65 15.63 11.92
N LEU A 40 4.61 14.52 11.19
CA LEU A 40 3.45 14.12 10.39
C LEU A 40 2.22 13.87 11.28
N LEU A 41 2.40 13.20 12.41
CA LEU A 41 1.32 12.95 13.38
C LEU A 41 0.69 14.24 13.88
N LYS A 42 1.53 15.21 14.30
CA LYS A 42 1.10 16.54 14.75
C LYS A 42 0.41 17.31 13.63
N TYR A 43 1.04 17.37 12.45
CA TYR A 43 0.51 18.08 11.29
C TYR A 43 -0.88 17.56 10.89
N GLU A 44 -1.06 16.25 10.79
CA GLU A 44 -2.35 15.66 10.40
C GLU A 44 -3.41 15.83 11.49
N ARG A 45 -3.04 15.73 12.75
CA ARG A 45 -3.95 16.05 13.87
C ARG A 45 -4.49 17.48 13.79
N GLU A 46 -3.58 18.44 13.62
CA GLU A 46 -3.94 19.86 13.55
C GLU A 46 -4.75 20.19 12.28
N ARG A 47 -4.35 19.64 11.13
CA ARG A 47 -5.07 19.80 9.85
C ARG A 47 -6.52 19.33 9.95
N ARG A 48 -6.79 18.30 10.73
CA ARG A 48 -8.13 17.74 10.93
C ARG A 48 -8.85 18.29 12.14
N SER A 49 -8.25 19.24 12.82
CA SER A 49 -8.80 19.84 14.05
C SER A 49 -9.14 18.81 15.13
N LEU A 50 -8.34 17.72 15.22
CA LEU A 50 -8.49 16.71 16.24
C LEU A 50 -7.77 17.12 17.52
N SER A 51 -8.42 16.94 18.66
CA SER A 51 -7.78 17.10 19.95
C SER A 51 -6.87 15.92 20.28
N VAL A 52 -5.88 16.14 21.13
CA VAL A 52 -5.04 15.03 21.65
C VAL A 52 -5.89 13.94 22.31
N ASN A 53 -7.00 14.32 22.95
CA ASN A 53 -7.91 13.37 23.58
C ASN A 53 -8.61 12.49 22.56
N ASP A 54 -9.12 13.07 21.46
CA ASP A 54 -9.82 12.32 20.40
C ASP A 54 -8.92 11.18 19.87
N ILE A 55 -7.59 11.42 19.76
CA ILE A 55 -6.65 10.45 19.18
C ILE A 55 -6.18 9.41 20.19
N CYS A 56 -5.84 9.82 21.42
CA CYS A 56 -5.19 8.93 22.39
C CYS A 56 -6.15 8.19 23.33
N GLU A 57 -7.44 8.52 23.34
CA GLU A 57 -8.43 7.89 24.19
C GLU A 57 -8.48 6.37 23.98
N GLY A 58 -8.40 5.63 25.10
CA GLY A 58 -8.35 4.16 25.08
C GLY A 58 -7.02 3.54 24.59
N ILE A 59 -6.08 4.34 24.05
CA ILE A 59 -4.82 3.85 23.48
C ILE A 59 -3.62 4.18 24.37
N CYS A 60 -3.47 5.46 24.76
CA CYS A 60 -2.36 5.91 25.60
C CYS A 60 -2.73 7.18 26.38
N SER A 61 -1.91 7.51 27.39
CA SER A 61 -2.10 8.78 28.10
C SER A 61 -1.71 9.99 27.24
N LYS A 62 -2.34 11.14 27.49
CA LYS A 62 -1.95 12.43 26.87
C LYS A 62 -0.46 12.74 27.05
N GLY A 63 0.11 12.35 28.19
CA GLY A 63 1.54 12.54 28.45
C GLY A 63 2.44 11.72 27.53
N ILE A 64 2.06 10.48 27.21
CA ILE A 64 2.78 9.64 26.22
C ILE A 64 2.65 10.24 24.83
N TYR A 65 1.43 10.64 24.43
CA TYR A 65 1.19 11.26 23.12
C TYR A 65 2.00 12.56 22.96
N ASN A 66 1.96 13.45 23.93
CA ASN A 66 2.72 14.71 23.89
C ASN A 66 4.24 14.46 23.83
N LYS A 67 4.74 13.45 24.54
CA LYS A 67 6.16 13.06 24.42
C LYS A 67 6.48 12.55 23.02
N LEU A 68 5.58 11.79 22.40
CA LEU A 68 5.71 11.34 21.02
C LEU A 68 5.73 12.52 20.05
N GLU A 69 4.77 13.44 20.10
CA GLU A 69 4.72 14.66 19.27
C GLU A 69 5.98 15.54 19.40
N ASN A 70 6.69 15.45 20.51
CA ASN A 70 7.91 16.19 20.77
C ASN A 70 9.20 15.39 20.56
N GLY A 71 9.10 14.19 19.99
CA GLY A 71 10.28 13.35 19.68
C GLY A 71 10.97 12.72 20.88
N GLY A 72 10.30 12.66 22.05
CA GLY A 72 10.92 12.35 23.34
C GLY A 72 10.92 10.88 23.78
N THR A 73 10.23 9.95 23.10
CA THR A 73 10.19 8.53 23.51
C THR A 73 10.14 7.56 22.35
N SER A 74 10.79 6.40 22.50
CA SER A 74 10.49 5.24 21.66
C SER A 74 9.20 4.61 22.17
N SER A 75 8.21 4.50 21.32
CA SER A 75 6.95 3.80 21.59
C SER A 75 6.87 2.53 20.75
N SER A 76 6.00 1.60 21.17
CA SER A 76 5.81 0.36 20.40
C SER A 76 5.28 0.68 18.99
N THR A 77 5.67 -0.11 18.03
CA THR A 77 5.22 -0.02 16.64
C THR A 77 3.70 -0.07 16.55
N HIS A 78 3.03 -0.90 17.36
CA HIS A 78 1.56 -0.97 17.40
C HIS A 78 0.92 0.35 17.82
N LEU A 79 1.46 1.00 18.86
CA LEU A 79 0.96 2.31 19.29
C LEU A 79 1.09 3.36 18.18
N ILE A 80 2.28 3.45 17.57
CA ILE A 80 2.53 4.41 16.49
C ILE A 80 1.58 4.17 15.32
N ARG A 81 1.45 2.93 14.85
CA ARG A 81 0.55 2.57 13.75
C ARG A 81 -0.91 2.91 14.06
N THR A 82 -1.39 2.61 15.25
CA THR A 82 -2.77 2.92 15.66
C THR A 82 -3.02 4.43 15.70
N LEU A 83 -2.07 5.21 16.25
CA LEU A 83 -2.17 6.66 16.27
C LEU A 83 -2.18 7.26 14.85
N PHE A 84 -1.31 6.78 13.95
CA PHE A 84 -1.32 7.20 12.55
C PHE A 84 -2.66 6.89 11.87
N GLN A 85 -3.17 5.69 12.02
CA GLN A 85 -4.47 5.32 11.45
C GLN A 85 -5.60 6.19 12.02
N ARG A 86 -5.59 6.51 13.33
CA ARG A 86 -6.59 7.39 13.93
C ARG A 86 -6.53 8.83 13.43
N VAL A 87 -5.35 9.35 13.16
CA VAL A 87 -5.25 10.62 12.44
C VAL A 87 -5.50 10.47 10.93
N GLY A 88 -5.87 9.28 10.48
CA GLY A 88 -6.28 8.99 9.11
C GLY A 88 -5.13 8.90 8.11
N ILE A 89 -3.92 8.61 8.56
CA ILE A 89 -2.75 8.37 7.71
C ILE A 89 -2.63 6.87 7.44
N ASN A 90 -2.21 6.52 6.24
CA ASN A 90 -1.78 5.16 5.95
C ASN A 90 -0.48 4.85 6.71
N ALA A 91 -0.61 4.10 7.81
CA ALA A 91 0.54 3.67 8.61
C ALA A 91 1.50 2.74 7.86
N ASP A 92 1.05 2.11 6.77
CA ASP A 92 1.85 1.18 5.98
C ASP A 92 2.81 1.88 5.02
N ARG A 93 2.60 3.17 4.73
CA ARG A 93 3.59 3.99 4.01
C ARG A 93 4.91 4.12 4.77
N CYS A 94 4.84 3.88 6.06
CA CYS A 94 5.96 4.03 6.96
C CYS A 94 6.62 2.66 7.20
N GLY A 95 7.48 2.23 6.31
CA GLY A 95 8.36 1.07 6.54
C GLY A 95 9.21 1.33 7.77
N ILE A 96 9.08 0.47 8.79
CA ILE A 96 9.71 0.70 10.08
C ILE A 96 10.83 -0.31 10.29
N TYR A 97 11.96 0.16 10.78
CA TYR A 97 13.02 -0.69 11.29
C TYR A 97 12.65 -1.17 12.68
N LEU A 98 12.44 -2.48 12.83
CA LEU A 98 11.98 -3.10 14.06
C LEU A 98 13.11 -3.62 14.91
N LYS A 99 12.91 -3.56 16.22
CA LYS A 99 13.71 -4.32 17.19
C LYS A 99 13.36 -5.80 17.12
N LEU A 100 14.25 -6.65 17.66
CA LEU A 100 14.10 -8.09 17.56
C LEU A 100 12.78 -8.62 18.13
N ASP A 101 12.33 -8.09 19.27
CA ASP A 101 11.10 -8.55 19.93
C ASP A 101 9.86 -8.11 19.14
N GLU A 102 9.84 -6.88 18.62
CA GLU A 102 8.76 -6.37 17.78
C GLU A 102 8.68 -7.12 16.45
N PHE A 103 9.83 -7.44 15.83
CA PHE A 103 9.87 -8.20 14.59
C PHE A 103 9.32 -9.62 14.79
N ARG A 104 9.70 -10.28 15.89
CA ARG A 104 9.17 -11.61 16.22
C ARG A 104 7.64 -11.55 16.44
N GLU A 105 7.17 -10.59 17.24
CA GLU A 105 5.73 -10.43 17.51
C GLU A 105 4.93 -10.23 16.22
N LEU A 106 5.39 -9.37 15.30
CA LEU A 106 4.72 -9.13 14.03
C LEU A 106 4.77 -10.35 13.09
N SER A 107 5.89 -11.07 13.07
CA SER A 107 6.01 -12.32 12.30
C SER A 107 5.05 -13.39 12.84
N ASP A 108 4.92 -13.52 14.15
CA ASP A 108 3.98 -14.47 14.76
C ASP A 108 2.52 -14.10 14.45
N ARG A 109 2.15 -12.80 14.46
CA ARG A 109 0.83 -12.33 13.98
C ARG A 109 0.60 -12.72 12.53
N GLN A 110 1.58 -12.49 11.67
CA GLN A 110 1.48 -12.82 10.25
C GLN A 110 1.25 -14.33 10.04
N ASN A 111 1.96 -15.19 10.77
CA ASN A 111 1.78 -16.64 10.69
C ASN A 111 0.36 -17.08 11.11
N ILE A 112 -0.22 -16.43 12.13
CA ILE A 112 -1.62 -16.70 12.54
C ILE A 112 -2.59 -16.32 11.42
N LEU A 113 -2.39 -15.16 10.81
CA LEU A 113 -3.23 -14.66 9.72
C LEU A 113 -3.14 -15.53 8.47
N GLU A 114 -1.94 -15.98 8.11
CA GLU A 114 -1.73 -16.92 7.01
C GLU A 114 -2.38 -18.27 7.24
N GLY A 115 -2.31 -18.80 8.47
CA GLY A 115 -3.02 -20.02 8.85
C GLY A 115 -4.53 -19.88 8.67
N LEU A 116 -5.11 -18.76 9.06
CA LEU A 116 -6.53 -18.49 8.84
C LEU A 116 -6.85 -18.33 7.35
N HIS A 117 -6.01 -17.63 6.59
CA HIS A 117 -6.21 -17.41 5.15
C HIS A 117 -6.13 -18.69 4.33
N SER A 118 -5.18 -19.56 4.65
CA SER A 118 -5.04 -20.87 3.99
C SER A 118 -6.11 -21.87 4.38
N GLY A 119 -6.99 -21.54 5.35
CA GLY A 119 -8.02 -22.44 5.89
C GLY A 119 -7.49 -23.43 6.92
N ASP A 120 -6.21 -23.32 7.32
CA ASP A 120 -5.66 -24.15 8.40
C ASP A 120 -6.00 -23.57 9.79
N VAL A 121 -7.29 -23.63 10.11
CA VAL A 121 -7.86 -23.16 11.38
C VAL A 121 -7.19 -23.82 12.59
N CYS A 122 -6.77 -25.08 12.46
CA CYS A 122 -6.13 -25.80 13.57
C CYS A 122 -4.72 -25.24 13.86
N ALA A 123 -3.93 -24.98 12.83
CA ALA A 123 -2.62 -24.35 12.99
C ALA A 123 -2.77 -22.93 13.54
N ALA A 124 -3.69 -22.12 12.99
CA ALA A 124 -3.95 -20.77 13.46
C ALA A 124 -4.34 -20.73 14.96
N LYS A 125 -5.18 -21.64 15.44
CA LYS A 125 -5.54 -21.75 16.86
C LYS A 125 -4.34 -22.02 17.75
N LYS A 126 -3.49 -22.98 17.38
CA LYS A 126 -2.27 -23.31 18.14
C LYS A 126 -1.29 -22.13 18.20
N LEU A 127 -1.08 -21.47 17.07
CA LEU A 127 -0.22 -20.30 17.00
C LEU A 127 -0.77 -19.15 17.83
N LEU A 128 -2.08 -18.94 17.83
CA LEU A 128 -2.74 -17.92 18.64
C LEU A 128 -2.58 -18.19 20.16
N GLU A 129 -2.70 -19.43 20.61
CA GLU A 129 -2.47 -19.81 22.01
C GLU A 129 -1.03 -19.52 22.44
N ILE A 130 -0.04 -19.87 21.60
CA ILE A 130 1.38 -19.59 21.85
C ILE A 130 1.60 -18.06 21.92
N TYR A 131 1.03 -17.33 20.95
CA TYR A 131 1.14 -15.87 20.88
C TYR A 131 0.56 -15.20 22.12
N GLU A 132 -0.62 -15.63 22.58
CA GLU A 132 -1.28 -15.07 23.76
C GLU A 132 -0.44 -15.26 25.04
N VAL A 133 0.15 -16.44 25.23
CA VAL A 133 1.04 -16.71 26.37
C VAL A 133 2.28 -15.80 26.32
N GLN A 134 2.83 -15.55 25.13
CA GLN A 134 4.07 -14.82 24.98
C GLN A 134 3.87 -13.29 25.03
N TYR A 135 2.78 -12.77 24.46
CA TYR A 135 2.58 -11.33 24.25
C TYR A 135 1.27 -10.78 24.87
N GLY A 136 0.40 -11.60 25.39
CA GLY A 136 -0.97 -11.22 25.80
C GLY A 136 -1.07 -10.19 26.91
N ASN A 137 0.04 -9.84 27.57
CA ASN A 137 0.09 -8.80 28.61
C ASN A 137 0.05 -7.36 28.08
N ASN A 138 0.21 -7.17 26.77
CA ASN A 138 0.14 -5.87 26.10
C ASN A 138 -1.30 -5.64 25.59
N CYS A 139 -1.85 -4.44 25.78
CA CYS A 139 -3.23 -4.13 25.36
C CYS A 139 -3.49 -4.37 23.87
N PHE A 140 -2.54 -4.04 22.98
CA PHE A 140 -2.68 -4.27 21.54
C PHE A 140 -2.59 -5.75 21.18
N SER A 141 -1.77 -6.52 21.89
CA SER A 141 -1.66 -7.96 21.68
C SER A 141 -2.88 -8.71 22.24
N ALA A 142 -3.41 -8.28 23.39
CA ALA A 142 -4.66 -8.76 23.93
C ALA A 142 -5.86 -8.44 23.02
N GLN A 143 -5.90 -7.25 22.43
CA GLN A 143 -6.90 -6.87 21.43
C GLN A 143 -6.80 -7.79 20.21
N PHE A 144 -5.60 -7.98 19.66
CA PHE A 144 -5.36 -8.88 18.54
C PHE A 144 -5.83 -10.31 18.85
N CYS A 145 -5.45 -10.89 20.00
CA CYS A 145 -5.90 -12.21 20.40
C CYS A 145 -7.43 -12.31 20.47
N THR A 146 -8.07 -11.32 21.08
CA THR A 146 -9.53 -11.29 21.20
C THR A 146 -10.21 -11.18 19.83
N TYR A 147 -9.64 -10.35 18.94
CA TYR A 147 -10.12 -10.19 17.57
C TYR A 147 -9.94 -11.49 16.76
N MET A 148 -8.81 -12.17 16.85
CA MET A 148 -8.60 -13.45 16.17
C MET A 148 -9.53 -14.56 16.69
N ARG A 149 -9.82 -14.58 17.99
CA ARG A 149 -10.82 -15.49 18.57
C ARG A 149 -12.23 -15.19 18.04
N ALA A 150 -12.57 -13.91 17.86
CA ALA A 150 -13.84 -13.52 17.23
C ALA A 150 -13.93 -14.03 15.78
N ARG A 151 -12.85 -13.92 15.02
CA ARG A 151 -12.76 -14.46 13.67
C ARG A 151 -12.94 -15.97 13.63
N LEU A 152 -12.27 -16.68 14.53
CA LEU A 152 -12.41 -18.13 14.65
C LEU A 152 -13.85 -18.55 14.99
N ALA A 153 -14.49 -17.88 15.95
CA ALA A 153 -15.90 -18.14 16.29
C ALA A 153 -16.83 -17.88 15.08
N GLN A 154 -16.60 -16.81 14.34
CA GLN A 154 -17.35 -16.52 13.10
C GLN A 154 -17.17 -17.62 12.04
N LEU A 155 -15.95 -18.11 11.83
CA LEU A 155 -15.68 -19.22 10.90
C LEU A 155 -16.34 -20.54 11.35
N GLU A 156 -16.49 -20.75 12.64
CA GLU A 156 -17.19 -21.91 13.24
C GLU A 156 -18.72 -21.74 13.22
N GLY A 157 -19.24 -20.58 12.79
CA GLY A 157 -20.67 -20.28 12.72
C GLY A 157 -21.28 -19.85 14.05
N ASP A 158 -20.47 -19.60 15.09
CA ASP A 158 -20.91 -19.06 16.37
C ASP A 158 -20.95 -17.51 16.31
N ASP A 159 -21.97 -17.00 15.63
CA ASP A 159 -22.15 -15.56 15.42
C ASP A 159 -22.31 -14.79 16.74
N GLU A 160 -22.88 -15.42 17.78
CA GLU A 160 -23.10 -14.77 19.07
C GLU A 160 -21.79 -14.53 19.83
N SER A 161 -20.99 -15.58 19.97
CA SER A 161 -19.65 -15.47 20.57
C SER A 161 -18.76 -14.55 19.75
N ALA A 162 -18.85 -14.57 18.41
CA ALA A 162 -18.10 -13.68 17.55
C ALA A 162 -18.42 -12.20 17.84
N ILE A 163 -19.71 -11.83 17.89
CA ILE A 163 -20.13 -10.45 18.20
C ILE A 163 -19.63 -10.02 19.59
N LEU A 164 -19.77 -10.89 20.60
CA LEU A 164 -19.29 -10.60 21.95
C LEU A 164 -17.79 -10.32 21.98
N LEU A 165 -17.01 -11.16 21.30
CA LEU A 165 -15.54 -11.04 21.22
C LEU A 165 -15.11 -9.82 20.41
N TYR A 166 -15.76 -9.50 19.27
CA TYR A 166 -15.50 -8.27 18.52
C TYR A 166 -15.76 -7.02 19.36
N ASN A 167 -16.88 -6.97 20.08
CA ASN A 167 -17.20 -5.85 20.97
C ASN A 167 -16.15 -5.72 22.08
N ARG A 168 -15.70 -6.83 22.68
CA ARG A 168 -14.64 -6.83 23.69
C ARG A 168 -13.31 -6.33 23.11
N ALA A 169 -12.94 -6.76 21.91
CA ALA A 169 -11.74 -6.31 21.23
C ALA A 169 -11.80 -4.81 20.89
N LEU A 170 -12.95 -4.33 20.41
CA LEU A 170 -13.17 -2.92 20.08
C LEU A 170 -13.08 -2.03 21.32
N LYS A 171 -13.72 -2.42 22.42
CA LYS A 171 -13.69 -1.69 23.71
C LYS A 171 -12.29 -1.60 24.34
N ALA A 172 -11.36 -2.45 23.95
CA ALA A 172 -9.97 -2.37 24.42
C ALA A 172 -9.27 -1.05 23.99
N THR A 173 -9.66 -0.48 22.85
CA THR A 173 -9.13 0.80 22.34
C THR A 173 -10.19 1.88 22.21
N MET A 174 -11.48 1.54 22.22
CA MET A 174 -12.63 2.44 22.20
C MET A 174 -13.55 2.13 23.38
N PRO A 175 -13.17 2.45 24.63
CA PRO A 175 -13.91 2.02 25.82
C PRO A 175 -15.36 2.54 25.84
N ASP A 176 -15.61 3.74 25.34
CA ASP A 176 -16.92 4.39 25.30
C ASP A 176 -17.70 4.15 24.00
N TYR A 177 -17.32 3.12 23.21
CA TYR A 177 -17.91 2.85 21.91
C TYR A 177 -19.45 2.85 21.89
N ASP A 178 -20.10 2.25 22.90
CA ASP A 178 -21.57 2.19 22.99
C ASP A 178 -22.24 3.58 23.13
N ASN A 179 -21.50 4.60 23.54
CA ASN A 179 -22.00 5.96 23.77
C ASN A 179 -21.56 6.97 22.70
N ILE A 180 -20.75 6.52 21.69
CA ILE A 180 -20.22 7.42 20.67
C ILE A 180 -21.29 7.67 19.61
N LYS A 181 -21.82 8.89 19.58
CA LYS A 181 -22.77 9.34 18.54
C LYS A 181 -22.08 9.75 17.24
N VAL A 182 -20.84 10.22 17.33
CA VAL A 182 -20.05 10.68 16.20
C VAL A 182 -18.61 10.20 16.37
N VAL A 183 -18.14 9.39 15.43
CA VAL A 183 -16.74 8.93 15.38
C VAL A 183 -15.91 9.98 14.66
N LYS A 184 -15.06 10.71 15.39
CA LYS A 184 -14.15 11.71 14.82
C LYS A 184 -12.89 11.10 14.23
N CYS A 185 -12.40 10.03 14.84
CA CYS A 185 -11.21 9.31 14.40
C CYS A 185 -11.35 7.82 14.74
N ILE A 186 -10.87 6.98 13.84
CA ILE A 186 -10.93 5.53 13.96
C ILE A 186 -9.74 4.92 13.25
N SER A 187 -9.14 3.89 13.83
CA SER A 187 -8.16 3.07 13.11
C SER A 187 -8.85 2.11 12.16
N VAL A 188 -8.13 1.64 11.14
CA VAL A 188 -8.66 0.65 10.20
C VAL A 188 -9.06 -0.64 10.92
N TYR A 189 -8.30 -1.06 11.95
CA TYR A 189 -8.66 -2.23 12.78
C TYR A 189 -9.97 -2.06 13.54
N GLU A 190 -10.20 -0.89 14.13
CA GLU A 190 -11.44 -0.57 14.82
C GLU A 190 -12.63 -0.57 13.85
N ALA A 191 -12.46 0.05 12.69
CA ALA A 191 -13.47 0.06 11.63
C ALA A 191 -13.83 -1.36 11.16
N PHE A 192 -12.83 -2.24 11.02
CA PHE A 192 -13.09 -3.63 10.65
C PHE A 192 -13.88 -4.41 11.70
N MET A 193 -13.60 -4.20 12.99
CA MET A 193 -14.41 -4.78 14.06
C MET A 193 -15.85 -4.31 13.97
N MET A 194 -16.08 -3.00 13.75
CA MET A 194 -17.41 -2.42 13.56
C MET A 194 -18.13 -3.02 12.35
N LEU A 195 -17.44 -3.13 11.20
CA LEU A 195 -17.99 -3.74 9.98
C LEU A 195 -18.40 -5.20 10.20
N ASN A 196 -17.60 -5.97 10.94
CA ASN A 196 -17.92 -7.36 11.23
C ASN A 196 -19.08 -7.48 12.22
N ILE A 197 -19.12 -6.63 13.26
CA ILE A 197 -20.28 -6.57 14.18
C ILE A 197 -21.54 -6.25 13.38
N ALA A 198 -21.52 -5.21 12.54
CA ALA A 198 -22.69 -4.81 11.74
C ALA A 198 -23.19 -5.94 10.82
N GLY A 199 -22.27 -6.62 10.11
CA GLY A 199 -22.61 -7.74 9.25
C GLY A 199 -23.25 -8.92 10.00
N LEU A 200 -22.71 -9.26 11.17
CA LEU A 200 -23.25 -10.33 12.01
C LEU A 200 -24.58 -9.94 12.66
N GLU A 201 -24.75 -8.70 13.12
CA GLU A 201 -26.03 -8.20 13.64
C GLU A 201 -27.11 -8.19 12.56
N TYR A 202 -26.77 -7.79 11.32
CA TYR A 202 -27.66 -7.88 10.17
C TYR A 202 -28.09 -9.35 9.89
N LYS A 203 -27.13 -10.26 9.85
CA LYS A 203 -27.40 -11.71 9.64
C LYS A 203 -28.33 -12.28 10.71
N ARG A 204 -28.26 -11.80 11.93
CA ARG A 204 -29.13 -12.20 13.06
C ARG A 204 -30.48 -11.49 13.08
N GLY A 205 -30.75 -10.55 12.14
CA GLY A 205 -31.98 -9.79 12.06
C GLY A 205 -32.07 -8.57 12.97
N HIS A 206 -30.97 -8.18 13.62
CA HIS A 206 -30.88 -6.96 14.43
C HIS A 206 -30.61 -5.73 13.53
N ILE A 207 -31.53 -5.48 12.60
CA ILE A 207 -31.38 -4.52 11.49
C ILE A 207 -31.02 -3.12 11.99
N ALA A 208 -31.75 -2.59 12.98
CA ALA A 208 -31.53 -1.22 13.48
C ALA A 208 -30.11 -1.01 14.03
N LYS A 209 -29.54 -2.02 14.70
CA LYS A 209 -28.17 -1.94 15.22
C LYS A 209 -27.12 -1.99 14.12
N ALA A 210 -27.33 -2.85 13.11
CA ALA A 210 -26.47 -2.92 11.96
C ALA A 210 -26.48 -1.60 11.17
N GLU A 211 -27.66 -1.04 10.95
CA GLU A 211 -27.87 0.26 10.29
C GLU A 211 -27.14 1.39 11.01
N GLU A 212 -27.27 1.48 12.34
CA GLU A 212 -26.59 2.50 13.15
C GLU A 212 -25.05 2.44 12.97
N ILE A 213 -24.48 1.24 12.97
CA ILE A 213 -23.03 1.07 12.82
C ILE A 213 -22.60 1.44 11.39
N TYR A 214 -23.31 0.98 10.35
CA TYR A 214 -22.98 1.34 8.97
C TYR A 214 -23.13 2.85 8.72
N ALA A 215 -24.19 3.48 9.23
CA ALA A 215 -24.38 4.93 9.13
C ALA A 215 -23.24 5.70 9.77
N THR A 216 -22.78 5.28 10.96
CA THR A 216 -21.63 5.88 11.66
C THR A 216 -20.36 5.79 10.81
N LEU A 217 -20.10 4.65 10.17
CA LEU A 217 -18.94 4.47 9.30
C LEU A 217 -19.04 5.29 8.01
N LEU A 218 -20.23 5.39 7.41
CA LEU A 218 -20.48 6.22 6.23
C LEU A 218 -20.26 7.70 6.53
N ASP A 219 -20.77 8.19 7.66
CA ASP A 219 -20.58 9.56 8.12
C ASP A 219 -19.08 9.84 8.37
N TYR A 220 -18.36 8.91 8.99
CA TYR A 220 -16.90 9.01 9.16
C TYR A 220 -16.18 9.09 7.81
N CYS A 221 -16.47 8.19 6.88
CA CYS A 221 -15.85 8.18 5.55
C CYS A 221 -16.12 9.48 4.77
N HIS A 222 -17.31 10.06 4.93
CA HIS A 222 -17.68 11.30 4.25
C HIS A 222 -17.04 12.55 4.86
N SER A 223 -16.85 12.60 6.18
CA SER A 223 -16.46 13.80 6.92
C SER A 223 -14.99 13.85 7.35
N SER A 224 -14.31 12.72 7.48
CA SER A 224 -13.03 12.64 8.19
C SER A 224 -11.82 13.23 7.46
N ASN A 225 -11.88 13.45 6.14
CA ASN A 225 -10.70 13.82 5.33
C ASN A 225 -9.50 12.86 5.51
N ALA A 226 -9.75 11.60 5.89
CA ALA A 226 -8.72 10.60 6.01
C ALA A 226 -8.10 10.26 4.64
N GLU A 227 -6.89 9.70 4.62
CA GLU A 227 -6.27 9.30 3.36
C GLU A 227 -7.11 8.27 2.62
N SER A 228 -7.14 8.37 1.30
CA SER A 228 -7.92 7.50 0.42
C SER A 228 -7.62 6.01 0.67
N TRP A 229 -6.40 5.68 1.09
CA TRP A 229 -6.03 4.32 1.42
C TRP A 229 -6.86 3.76 2.61
N ASN A 230 -6.97 4.51 3.70
CA ASN A 230 -7.79 4.10 4.85
C ASN A 230 -9.27 4.01 4.45
N MET A 231 -9.72 4.93 3.60
CA MET A 231 -11.09 4.93 3.08
C MET A 231 -11.36 3.71 2.19
N ALA A 232 -10.40 3.32 1.33
CA ALA A 232 -10.54 2.13 0.49
C ALA A 232 -10.76 0.85 1.30
N CYS A 233 -10.24 0.77 2.52
CA CYS A 233 -10.43 -0.36 3.41
C CYS A 233 -11.84 -0.40 4.04
N ILE A 234 -12.50 0.74 4.22
CA ILE A 234 -13.71 0.86 5.04
C ILE A 234 -14.95 1.12 4.19
N TYR A 235 -14.85 2.12 3.30
CA TYR A 235 -15.99 2.70 2.61
C TYR A 235 -16.75 1.71 1.72
N PRO A 236 -16.09 0.90 0.85
CA PRO A 236 -16.83 -0.01 -0.04
C PRO A 236 -17.68 -1.03 0.74
N LYS A 237 -17.13 -1.61 1.81
CA LYS A 237 -17.83 -2.58 2.64
C LYS A 237 -18.98 -1.94 3.42
N ALA A 238 -18.79 -0.72 3.95
CA ALA A 238 -19.84 0.01 4.65
C ALA A 238 -21.02 0.37 3.70
N VAL A 239 -20.71 0.80 2.47
CA VAL A 239 -21.73 1.10 1.45
C VAL A 239 -22.52 -0.17 1.09
N CYS A 240 -21.84 -1.28 0.82
CA CYS A 240 -22.51 -2.54 0.49
C CYS A 240 -23.39 -3.02 1.64
N GLY A 241 -22.89 -3.01 2.89
CA GLY A 241 -23.69 -3.43 4.04
C GLY A 241 -24.92 -2.57 4.30
N MET A 242 -24.83 -1.25 4.10
CA MET A 242 -26.01 -0.38 4.16
C MET A 242 -26.99 -0.69 3.02
N LEU A 243 -26.49 -0.97 1.81
CA LEU A 243 -27.35 -1.32 0.67
C LEU A 243 -28.03 -2.68 0.84
N ASP A 244 -27.39 -3.66 1.51
CA ASP A 244 -28.03 -4.92 1.88
C ASP A 244 -29.24 -4.70 2.79
N ILE A 245 -29.13 -3.78 3.77
CA ILE A 245 -30.25 -3.40 4.65
C ILE A 245 -31.36 -2.74 3.84
N ILE A 246 -31.05 -1.75 3.01
CA ILE A 246 -31.99 -1.01 2.19
C ILE A 246 -32.72 -1.95 1.21
N ALA A 247 -32.01 -2.88 0.59
CA ALA A 247 -32.59 -3.85 -0.35
C ALA A 247 -33.54 -4.85 0.34
N SER A 248 -33.35 -5.13 1.63
CA SER A 248 -34.23 -6.01 2.42
C SER A 248 -35.50 -5.34 2.90
N GLY A 249 -35.60 -4.00 2.84
CA GLY A 249 -36.72 -3.16 3.27
C GLY A 249 -37.43 -2.44 2.11
N ARG A 250 -38.45 -1.63 2.45
CA ARG A 250 -39.09 -0.69 1.50
C ARG A 250 -38.38 0.64 1.56
N ALA A 251 -37.29 0.78 0.82
CA ALA A 251 -36.55 2.03 0.76
C ALA A 251 -37.23 3.10 -0.11
N HIS A 252 -37.07 4.36 0.26
CA HIS A 252 -37.50 5.50 -0.53
C HIS A 252 -36.49 5.87 -1.61
N ARG A 253 -36.94 6.45 -2.72
CA ARG A 253 -36.08 6.87 -3.84
C ARG A 253 -34.94 7.81 -3.42
N GLU A 254 -35.18 8.65 -2.43
CA GLU A 254 -34.17 9.58 -1.89
C GLU A 254 -32.98 8.84 -1.22
N GLU A 255 -33.24 7.72 -0.55
CA GLU A 255 -32.20 6.89 0.06
C GLU A 255 -31.30 6.25 -1.00
N TYR A 256 -31.90 5.75 -2.09
CA TYR A 256 -31.13 5.21 -3.21
C TYR A 256 -30.23 6.26 -3.86
N SER A 257 -30.73 7.49 -4.06
CA SER A 257 -29.91 8.59 -4.61
C SER A 257 -28.76 8.98 -3.69
N ARG A 258 -28.99 9.04 -2.37
CA ARG A 258 -27.93 9.29 -1.38
C ARG A 258 -26.90 8.16 -1.40
N MET A 259 -27.33 6.91 -1.42
CA MET A 259 -26.44 5.76 -1.47
C MET A 259 -25.65 5.69 -2.78
N TYR A 260 -26.23 6.15 -3.90
CA TYR A 260 -25.50 6.26 -5.16
C TYR A 260 -24.32 7.23 -5.05
N GLN A 261 -24.46 8.36 -4.36
CA GLN A 261 -23.33 9.27 -4.10
C GLN A 261 -22.24 8.63 -3.22
N HIS A 262 -22.64 7.89 -2.19
CA HIS A 262 -21.67 7.12 -1.37
C HIS A 262 -20.96 6.04 -2.21
N ALA A 263 -21.67 5.34 -3.08
CA ALA A 263 -21.09 4.32 -3.96
C ALA A 263 -20.11 4.92 -4.97
N LEU A 264 -20.43 6.07 -5.56
CA LEU A 264 -19.52 6.83 -6.44
C LEU A 264 -18.25 7.26 -5.69
N ALA A 265 -18.38 7.77 -4.47
CA ALA A 265 -17.25 8.17 -3.65
C ALA A 265 -16.37 6.96 -3.28
N ALA A 266 -16.97 5.83 -2.90
CA ALA A 266 -16.27 4.59 -2.61
C ALA A 266 -15.51 4.05 -3.84
N LEU A 267 -16.15 4.06 -5.03
CA LEU A 267 -15.51 3.66 -6.28
C LEU A 267 -14.35 4.61 -6.67
N SER A 268 -14.53 5.92 -6.44
CA SER A 268 -13.47 6.91 -6.66
C SER A 268 -12.24 6.64 -5.79
N VAL A 269 -12.47 6.31 -4.52
CA VAL A 269 -11.40 5.97 -3.57
C VAL A 269 -10.66 4.69 -3.98
N LEU A 270 -11.38 3.66 -4.43
CA LEU A 270 -10.77 2.44 -4.98
C LEU A 270 -9.93 2.73 -6.23
N LYS A 271 -10.44 3.57 -7.13
CA LYS A 271 -9.74 4.01 -8.33
C LYS A 271 -8.45 4.77 -8.00
N GLU A 272 -8.52 5.74 -7.09
CA GLU A 272 -7.38 6.54 -6.65
C GLU A 272 -6.27 5.67 -6.04
N THR A 273 -6.64 4.72 -5.20
CA THR A 273 -5.71 3.82 -4.50
C THR A 273 -5.31 2.59 -5.31
N SER A 274 -5.87 2.38 -6.50
CA SER A 274 -5.70 1.16 -7.31
C SER A 274 -6.07 -0.12 -6.55
N ARG A 275 -7.17 -0.08 -5.78
CA ARG A 275 -7.64 -1.21 -4.96
C ARG A 275 -8.85 -1.90 -5.56
N LEU A 276 -8.97 -3.21 -5.25
CA LEU A 276 -10.08 -4.07 -5.69
C LEU A 276 -11.02 -4.43 -4.52
N HIS A 277 -10.76 -3.92 -3.32
CA HIS A 277 -11.48 -4.28 -2.10
C HIS A 277 -12.98 -4.02 -2.22
N TYR A 278 -13.80 -5.07 -2.11
CA TYR A 278 -15.25 -5.01 -2.27
C TYR A 278 -15.74 -4.41 -3.61
N ILE A 279 -14.91 -4.36 -4.65
CA ILE A 279 -15.28 -3.73 -5.93
C ILE A 279 -16.43 -4.46 -6.61
N ARG A 280 -16.47 -5.81 -6.59
CA ARG A 280 -17.54 -6.59 -7.24
C ARG A 280 -18.91 -6.37 -6.60
N PRO A 281 -19.11 -6.54 -5.28
CA PRO A 281 -20.37 -6.20 -4.63
C PRO A 281 -20.80 -4.74 -4.87
N LEU A 282 -19.85 -3.81 -4.78
CA LEU A 282 -20.11 -2.38 -5.01
C LEU A 282 -20.62 -2.14 -6.43
N LEU A 283 -19.98 -2.72 -7.45
CA LEU A 283 -20.40 -2.56 -8.86
C LEU A 283 -21.77 -3.19 -9.12
N ARG A 284 -22.10 -4.34 -8.52
CA ARG A 284 -23.45 -4.93 -8.61
C ARG A 284 -24.53 -3.97 -8.09
N TYR A 285 -24.27 -3.32 -6.95
CA TYR A 285 -25.17 -2.28 -6.44
C TYR A 285 -25.21 -1.05 -7.33
N MET A 286 -24.06 -0.60 -7.84
CA MET A 286 -23.99 0.55 -8.73
C MET A 286 -24.78 0.36 -10.00
N LEU A 287 -24.82 -0.85 -10.56
CA LEU A 287 -25.65 -1.18 -11.71
C LEU A 287 -27.16 -0.97 -11.42
N VAL A 288 -27.62 -1.39 -10.24
CA VAL A 288 -29.01 -1.16 -9.83
C VAL A 288 -29.28 0.33 -9.61
N LEU A 289 -28.39 1.01 -8.89
CA LEU A 289 -28.55 2.42 -8.54
C LEU A 289 -28.43 3.35 -9.76
N ALA A 290 -27.60 3.03 -10.74
CA ALA A 290 -27.38 3.83 -11.92
C ALA A 290 -28.57 3.80 -12.89
N GLN A 291 -29.43 2.78 -12.84
CA GLN A 291 -30.64 2.74 -13.66
C GLN A 291 -31.53 3.97 -13.46
N ASP A 292 -31.61 4.47 -12.24
CA ASP A 292 -32.40 5.64 -11.90
C ASP A 292 -31.62 6.94 -11.83
N ASN A 293 -30.27 6.86 -11.60
CA ASN A 293 -29.46 8.03 -11.32
C ASN A 293 -28.52 8.43 -12.48
N ASP A 294 -27.94 7.47 -13.21
CA ASP A 294 -26.94 7.76 -14.26
C ASP A 294 -26.84 6.63 -15.31
N LYS A 295 -27.84 6.54 -16.17
CA LYS A 295 -27.91 5.50 -17.22
C LYS A 295 -26.74 5.52 -18.20
N CYS A 296 -26.05 6.65 -18.33
CA CYS A 296 -24.93 6.78 -19.25
C CYS A 296 -23.70 5.97 -18.82
N ARG A 297 -23.62 5.55 -17.55
CA ARG A 297 -22.51 4.78 -17.01
C ARG A 297 -22.78 3.30 -16.82
N LEU A 298 -23.97 2.83 -17.15
CA LEU A 298 -24.33 1.41 -16.98
C LEU A 298 -23.35 0.49 -17.71
N GLU A 299 -23.07 0.78 -18.98
CA GLU A 299 -22.11 -0.01 -19.80
C GLU A 299 -20.71 -0.02 -19.19
N GLU A 300 -20.25 1.13 -18.64
CA GLU A 300 -18.95 1.21 -17.96
C GLU A 300 -18.88 0.28 -16.73
N TYR A 301 -19.95 0.26 -15.93
CA TYR A 301 -20.01 -0.58 -14.73
C TYR A 301 -20.19 -2.05 -15.04
N GLU A 302 -20.98 -2.38 -16.09
CA GLU A 302 -21.15 -3.76 -16.57
C GLU A 302 -19.84 -4.34 -17.07
N GLU A 303 -19.12 -3.62 -17.94
CA GLU A 303 -17.81 -4.04 -18.43
C GLU A 303 -16.80 -4.22 -17.30
N LEU A 304 -16.75 -3.27 -16.35
CA LEU A 304 -15.83 -3.35 -15.22
C LEU A 304 -16.14 -4.54 -14.30
N LEU A 305 -17.42 -4.79 -14.03
CA LEU A 305 -17.85 -5.94 -13.24
C LEU A 305 -17.50 -7.26 -13.92
N GLU A 306 -17.84 -7.39 -15.23
CA GLU A 306 -17.53 -8.59 -16.02
C GLU A 306 -16.02 -8.85 -16.04
N GLY A 307 -15.22 -7.81 -16.26
CA GLY A 307 -13.75 -7.91 -16.21
C GLY A 307 -13.23 -8.37 -14.84
N CYS A 308 -13.75 -7.83 -13.75
CA CYS A 308 -13.37 -8.23 -12.40
C CYS A 308 -13.82 -9.68 -12.11
N GLU A 309 -15.05 -10.06 -12.43
CA GLU A 309 -15.57 -11.41 -12.18
C GLU A 309 -14.78 -12.47 -12.98
N HIS A 310 -14.53 -12.21 -14.26
CA HIS A 310 -13.74 -13.10 -15.09
C HIS A 310 -12.32 -13.29 -14.54
N PHE A 311 -11.68 -12.20 -14.15
CA PHE A 311 -10.35 -12.18 -13.58
C PHE A 311 -10.23 -12.97 -12.26
N PHE A 312 -11.13 -12.73 -11.31
CA PHE A 312 -11.15 -13.46 -10.05
C PHE A 312 -11.43 -14.96 -10.24
N LYS A 313 -12.37 -15.28 -11.13
CA LYS A 313 -12.70 -16.67 -11.46
C LYS A 313 -11.53 -17.44 -12.07
N MET A 314 -10.79 -16.81 -12.98
CA MET A 314 -9.61 -17.43 -13.61
C MET A 314 -8.53 -17.81 -12.61
N GLN A 315 -8.41 -17.06 -11.55
CA GLN A 315 -7.42 -17.30 -10.49
C GLN A 315 -7.94 -18.23 -9.38
N GLY A 316 -9.15 -18.81 -9.55
CA GLY A 316 -9.74 -19.68 -8.56
C GLY A 316 -10.25 -18.98 -7.30
N HIS A 317 -10.34 -17.65 -7.34
CA HIS A 317 -10.81 -16.83 -6.24
C HIS A 317 -12.29 -16.48 -6.43
N ASP A 318 -13.17 -17.40 -6.06
CA ASP A 318 -14.62 -17.21 -6.11
C ASP A 318 -15.19 -16.57 -4.83
N TYR A 319 -14.35 -16.02 -3.99
CA TYR A 319 -14.82 -15.41 -2.75
C TYR A 319 -14.99 -13.89 -2.90
N GLU A 320 -16.14 -13.42 -2.45
CA GLU A 320 -16.47 -12.01 -2.44
C GLU A 320 -15.81 -11.23 -1.29
N LEU A 321 -15.17 -11.93 -0.36
CA LEU A 321 -14.80 -11.43 0.95
C LEU A 321 -13.34 -11.71 1.24
N PHE A 322 -12.46 -10.83 0.75
CA PHE A 322 -11.09 -10.80 1.22
C PHE A 322 -11.01 -9.93 2.47
N GLU A 323 -11.09 -10.57 3.66
CA GLU A 323 -11.11 -9.86 4.93
C GLU A 323 -9.71 -9.66 5.55
N TRP A 324 -8.66 -9.95 4.79
CA TRP A 324 -7.25 -9.94 5.25
C TRP A 324 -6.55 -8.62 5.04
N TYR A 325 -7.13 -7.79 4.21
CA TYR A 325 -6.56 -6.57 3.72
C TYR A 325 -5.94 -5.64 4.79
N PRO A 326 -6.52 -5.45 6.00
CA PRO A 326 -5.90 -4.61 7.03
C PRO A 326 -4.62 -5.19 7.60
N TYR A 327 -4.32 -6.43 7.33
CA TYR A 327 -3.18 -7.14 7.89
C TYR A 327 -2.01 -7.27 6.93
N TYR A 328 -2.23 -7.01 5.62
CA TYR A 328 -1.15 -6.90 4.67
C TYR A 328 -0.44 -5.57 4.87
N ILE A 329 0.84 -5.66 5.12
CA ILE A 329 1.69 -4.51 5.34
C ILE A 329 2.38 -4.19 4.03
N ASP A 330 1.96 -3.13 3.38
CA ASP A 330 2.45 -2.72 2.07
C ASP A 330 3.95 -2.42 2.03
N CYS A 331 4.52 -1.98 3.14
CA CYS A 331 5.88 -1.45 3.17
C CYS A 331 6.93 -2.41 3.69
N GLY A 332 6.54 -3.57 4.17
CA GLY A 332 7.43 -4.53 4.79
C GLY A 332 8.15 -4.01 6.04
N PHE A 333 8.35 -4.92 6.97
CA PHE A 333 9.17 -4.65 8.14
C PHE A 333 10.58 -5.17 7.93
N CYS A 334 11.54 -4.51 8.56
CA CYS A 334 12.92 -4.90 8.52
C CYS A 334 13.50 -4.94 9.92
N LEU A 335 14.21 -6.02 10.23
CA LEU A 335 14.95 -6.11 11.49
C LEU A 335 16.17 -5.19 11.45
N VAL A 336 16.27 -4.26 12.37
CA VAL A 336 17.38 -3.29 12.44
C VAL A 336 18.75 -3.96 12.55
N ASN A 337 18.83 -5.12 13.18
CA ASN A 337 20.05 -5.91 13.29
C ASN A 337 20.57 -6.37 11.93
N ASP A 338 19.67 -6.88 11.08
CA ASP A 338 20.00 -7.34 9.73
C ASP A 338 20.35 -6.15 8.83
N LEU A 339 19.58 -5.08 8.91
CA LEU A 339 19.86 -3.84 8.18
C LEU A 339 21.28 -3.32 8.46
N ILE A 340 21.65 -3.18 9.73
CA ILE A 340 22.99 -2.71 10.11
C ILE A 340 24.07 -3.61 9.52
N ASN A 341 23.91 -4.92 9.59
CA ASN A 341 24.91 -5.85 9.08
C ASN A 341 25.01 -5.85 7.56
N GLU A 342 23.87 -5.88 6.86
CA GLU A 342 23.86 -5.90 5.40
C GLU A 342 24.43 -4.59 4.82
N ARG A 343 24.02 -3.45 5.39
CA ARG A 343 24.57 -2.14 4.96
C ARG A 343 26.07 -2.03 5.23
N ARG A 344 26.52 -2.53 6.38
CA ARG A 344 27.96 -2.61 6.66
C ARG A 344 28.71 -3.38 5.58
N ILE A 345 28.18 -4.54 5.18
CA ILE A 345 28.77 -5.38 4.13
C ILE A 345 28.73 -4.66 2.77
N MET A 346 27.62 -3.99 2.44
CA MET A 346 27.49 -3.19 1.22
C MET A 346 28.57 -2.12 1.10
N HIS A 347 28.86 -1.44 2.22
CA HIS A 347 29.88 -0.39 2.26
C HIS A 347 31.31 -0.94 2.45
N GLY A 348 31.49 -2.28 2.46
CA GLY A 348 32.79 -2.90 2.65
C GLY A 348 33.44 -2.64 4.02
N MET A 349 32.66 -2.20 5.02
CA MET A 349 33.17 -1.81 6.34
C MET A 349 33.39 -3.03 7.22
N THR A 350 34.46 -3.02 7.99
CA THR A 350 34.70 -3.97 9.12
C THR A 350 33.78 -3.63 10.30
N ILE A 351 33.69 -4.52 11.27
CA ILE A 351 32.93 -4.28 12.51
C ILE A 351 33.57 -3.11 13.29
N GLU A 352 34.87 -3.05 13.32
CA GLU A 352 35.66 -2.03 14.01
C GLU A 352 35.44 -0.65 13.38
N GLU A 353 35.49 -0.56 12.06
CA GLU A 353 35.26 0.69 11.32
C GLU A 353 33.83 1.23 11.55
N LEU A 354 32.80 0.39 11.46
CA LEU A 354 31.44 0.83 11.73
C LEU A 354 31.23 1.20 13.21
N ALA A 355 31.75 0.42 14.13
CA ALA A 355 31.63 0.70 15.57
C ALA A 355 32.27 2.05 15.93
N GLY A 356 33.52 2.28 15.45
CA GLY A 356 34.28 3.50 15.72
C GLY A 356 34.35 3.83 17.21
N THR A 357 34.02 5.07 17.56
CA THR A 357 33.97 5.54 18.96
C THR A 357 32.56 5.44 19.57
N ASP A 358 31.54 5.10 18.78
CA ASP A 358 30.15 5.22 19.17
C ASP A 358 29.61 3.99 19.91
N CYS A 359 30.15 2.82 19.61
CA CYS A 359 29.90 1.60 20.37
C CYS A 359 31.13 0.67 20.33
N SER A 360 31.24 -0.26 21.28
CA SER A 360 32.30 -1.23 21.21
C SER A 360 32.08 -2.25 20.09
N ALA A 361 33.15 -2.69 19.40
CA ALA A 361 33.09 -3.73 18.38
C ALA A 361 32.41 -5.00 18.91
N ARG A 362 32.65 -5.37 20.17
CA ARG A 362 31.98 -6.50 20.84
C ARG A 362 30.47 -6.32 20.93
N ASN A 363 30.00 -5.10 21.24
CA ASN A 363 28.55 -4.82 21.30
C ASN A 363 27.93 -4.85 19.89
N LEU A 364 28.62 -4.27 18.90
CA LEU A 364 28.16 -4.33 17.51
C LEU A 364 28.11 -5.79 17.01
N GLN A 365 29.05 -6.62 17.34
CA GLN A 365 29.02 -8.04 17.01
C GLN A 365 27.84 -8.76 17.65
N ARG A 366 27.48 -8.46 18.92
CA ARG A 366 26.27 -9.01 19.57
C ARG A 366 24.98 -8.56 18.89
N ILE A 367 24.95 -7.32 18.41
CA ILE A 367 23.82 -6.79 17.62
C ILE A 367 23.71 -7.58 16.31
N ILE A 368 24.79 -7.72 15.55
CA ILE A 368 24.84 -8.45 14.28
C ILE A 368 24.42 -9.92 14.47
N MET A 369 24.83 -10.54 15.56
CA MET A 369 24.46 -11.92 15.91
C MET A 369 23.05 -12.05 16.49
N LYS A 370 22.24 -10.98 16.52
CA LYS A 370 20.86 -10.96 17.06
C LYS A 370 20.76 -11.40 18.52
N GLN A 371 21.83 -11.23 19.29
CA GLN A 371 21.84 -11.50 20.74
C GLN A 371 21.23 -10.36 21.54
N VAL A 372 21.29 -9.15 21.01
CA VAL A 372 20.71 -7.93 21.60
C VAL A 372 20.17 -7.02 20.52
N SER A 373 19.10 -6.31 20.82
CA SER A 373 18.64 -5.19 19.98
C SER A 373 19.44 -3.92 20.31
N PRO A 374 19.82 -3.12 19.30
CA PRO A 374 20.50 -1.85 19.58
C PRO A 374 19.56 -0.88 20.28
N SER A 375 20.10 0.00 21.14
CA SER A 375 19.32 1.13 21.66
C SER A 375 18.96 2.09 20.53
N CYS A 376 17.89 2.91 20.68
CA CYS A 376 17.50 3.90 19.68
C CYS A 376 18.66 4.85 19.32
N ARG A 377 19.48 5.25 20.29
CA ARG A 377 20.66 6.07 20.06
C ARG A 377 21.70 5.32 19.22
N THR A 378 22.02 4.09 19.60
CA THR A 378 22.98 3.25 18.87
C THR A 378 22.51 2.97 17.45
N SER A 379 21.23 2.63 17.25
CA SER A 379 20.66 2.42 15.91
C SER A 379 20.82 3.66 15.05
N ARG A 380 20.43 4.84 15.56
CA ARG A 380 20.54 6.11 14.83
C ARG A 380 21.97 6.37 14.39
N MET A 381 22.92 6.29 15.32
CA MET A 381 24.34 6.56 15.02
C MET A 381 24.92 5.58 13.98
N LEU A 382 24.58 4.31 14.07
CA LEU A 382 25.03 3.31 13.08
C LEU A 382 24.38 3.53 11.72
N LEU A 383 23.06 3.81 11.68
CA LEU A 383 22.35 4.08 10.44
C LEU A 383 22.80 5.38 9.76
N ASP A 384 23.13 6.42 10.53
CA ASP A 384 23.70 7.67 9.99
C ASP A 384 25.04 7.42 9.28
N LYS A 385 25.91 6.58 9.86
CA LYS A 385 27.17 6.17 9.22
C LYS A 385 26.97 5.31 7.97
N LEU A 386 25.85 4.62 7.88
CA LEU A 386 25.49 3.74 6.77
C LEU A 386 24.66 4.45 5.70
N GLY A 387 24.63 5.79 5.69
CA GLY A 387 23.93 6.59 4.70
C GLY A 387 22.40 6.64 4.86
N LEU A 388 21.86 6.11 5.97
CA LEU A 388 20.43 6.00 6.23
C LEU A 388 19.93 7.02 7.26
N LYS A 389 20.56 8.19 7.31
CA LYS A 389 20.16 9.27 8.23
C LYS A 389 18.71 9.70 7.98
N GLY A 390 17.87 9.54 9.02
CA GLY A 390 16.44 9.90 8.96
C GLY A 390 15.60 9.04 8.03
N ALA A 391 16.18 8.04 7.37
CA ALA A 391 15.49 7.20 6.40
C ALA A 391 14.71 6.07 7.07
N LEU A 392 13.59 5.75 6.44
CA LEU A 392 12.84 4.53 6.62
C LEU A 392 13.03 3.64 5.40
N ARG A 393 12.70 2.36 5.52
CA ARG A 393 12.90 1.41 4.41
C ARG A 393 12.13 1.79 3.14
N SER A 394 10.92 2.29 3.28
CA SER A 394 10.03 2.63 2.17
C SER A 394 10.26 4.04 1.61
N ASP A 395 11.13 4.83 2.24
CA ASP A 395 11.38 6.18 1.78
C ASP A 395 12.21 6.20 0.50
N VAL A 396 11.72 6.96 -0.46
CA VAL A 396 12.49 7.39 -1.65
C VAL A 396 13.12 8.76 -1.41
N ILE A 397 12.60 9.51 -0.44
CA ILE A 397 13.10 10.81 -0.01
C ILE A 397 13.03 10.94 1.51
N VAL A 398 13.87 11.77 2.06
CA VAL A 398 13.81 12.21 3.46
C VAL A 398 13.56 13.71 3.48
N ALA A 399 12.38 14.11 3.93
CA ALA A 399 11.98 15.51 3.97
C ALA A 399 11.27 15.82 5.30
N ASP A 400 11.31 17.09 5.68
CA ASP A 400 10.64 17.64 6.86
C ASP A 400 9.29 18.27 6.54
N ASN A 401 8.79 18.08 5.31
CA ASN A 401 7.53 18.63 4.85
C ASN A 401 6.79 17.69 3.90
N ILE A 402 5.46 17.70 3.98
CA ILE A 402 4.60 16.83 3.17
C ILE A 402 4.61 17.22 1.68
N ARG A 403 4.99 18.46 1.34
CA ARG A 403 5.02 18.90 -0.06
C ARG A 403 6.01 18.11 -0.88
N ALA A 404 7.18 17.80 -0.32
CA ALA A 404 8.20 17.02 -1.01
C ALA A 404 7.69 15.60 -1.37
N TYR A 405 6.95 14.94 -0.46
CA TYR A 405 6.38 13.61 -0.74
C TYR A 405 5.31 13.67 -1.83
N LYS A 406 4.46 14.71 -1.83
CA LYS A 406 3.47 14.91 -2.89
C LYS A 406 4.12 15.20 -4.24
N LEU A 407 5.20 15.99 -4.25
CA LEU A 407 5.95 16.25 -5.47
C LEU A 407 6.55 14.97 -6.06
N TRP A 408 7.00 14.05 -5.22
CA TRP A 408 7.46 12.73 -5.70
C TRP A 408 6.35 11.95 -6.40
N ASP A 409 5.16 11.87 -5.78
CA ASP A 409 4.01 11.19 -6.37
C ASP A 409 3.58 11.87 -7.68
N GLU A 410 3.47 13.21 -7.68
CA GLU A 410 3.16 14.02 -8.87
C GLU A 410 4.19 13.82 -10.00
N PHE A 411 5.49 13.68 -9.67
CA PHE A 411 6.54 13.39 -10.64
C PHE A 411 6.29 12.05 -11.36
N GLY A 412 5.96 11.01 -10.61
CA GLY A 412 5.61 9.71 -11.17
C GLY A 412 4.40 9.77 -12.12
N GLU A 413 3.36 10.53 -11.75
CA GLU A 413 2.16 10.74 -12.58
C GLU A 413 2.48 11.46 -13.90
N CYS A 414 3.39 12.44 -13.89
CA CYS A 414 3.79 13.14 -15.10
C CYS A 414 4.37 12.20 -16.15
N PHE A 415 5.14 11.18 -15.77
CA PHE A 415 5.64 10.16 -16.71
C PHE A 415 4.54 9.28 -17.27
N VAL A 416 3.52 8.94 -16.47
CA VAL A 416 2.34 8.19 -16.94
C VAL A 416 1.55 9.00 -17.96
N LEU A 417 1.41 10.31 -17.73
CA LEU A 417 0.67 11.25 -18.58
C LEU A 417 1.50 11.81 -19.73
N ARG A 418 2.82 11.61 -19.74
CA ARG A 418 3.80 12.20 -20.67
C ARG A 418 3.84 13.72 -20.62
N ASP A 419 3.63 14.30 -19.43
CA ASP A 419 3.73 15.73 -19.16
C ASP A 419 5.13 16.04 -18.63
N TYR A 420 6.11 16.06 -19.53
CA TYR A 420 7.53 16.21 -19.16
C TYR A 420 7.89 17.63 -18.75
N GLU A 421 7.21 18.65 -19.29
CA GLU A 421 7.38 20.05 -18.88
C GLU A 421 7.02 20.23 -17.38
N LYS A 422 5.88 19.68 -16.98
CA LYS A 422 5.48 19.66 -15.57
C LYS A 422 6.44 18.80 -14.71
N ALA A 423 6.98 17.70 -15.23
CA ALA A 423 7.96 16.90 -14.52
C ALA A 423 9.24 17.67 -14.21
N GLU A 424 9.73 18.52 -15.16
CA GLU A 424 10.89 19.39 -14.96
C GLU A 424 10.64 20.46 -13.88
N ASP A 425 9.45 21.08 -13.89
CA ASP A 425 9.05 22.03 -12.85
C ASP A 425 9.02 21.36 -11.46
N ILE A 426 8.50 20.13 -11.37
CA ILE A 426 8.47 19.35 -10.12
C ILE A 426 9.89 19.04 -9.66
N TYR A 427 10.77 18.59 -10.55
CA TYR A 427 12.17 18.33 -10.25
C TYR A 427 12.85 19.58 -9.65
N THR A 428 12.65 20.74 -10.28
CA THR A 428 13.17 22.01 -9.79
C THR A 428 12.66 22.34 -8.38
N GLN A 429 11.38 22.10 -8.10
CA GLN A 429 10.81 22.28 -6.76
C GLN A 429 11.40 21.29 -5.77
N MET A 430 11.60 20.02 -6.16
CA MET A 430 12.21 18.99 -5.32
C MET A 430 13.64 19.38 -4.93
N CYS A 431 14.45 19.85 -5.87
CA CYS A 431 15.81 20.31 -5.60
C CYS A 431 15.87 21.46 -4.57
N LYS A 432 14.84 22.31 -4.52
CA LYS A 432 14.75 23.40 -3.53
C LYS A 432 14.27 22.95 -2.15
N ASN A 433 13.51 21.86 -2.09
CA ASN A 433 12.86 21.40 -0.86
C ASN A 433 13.60 20.23 -0.18
N LEU A 434 14.53 19.56 -0.86
CA LEU A 434 15.25 18.41 -0.33
C LEU A 434 16.66 18.80 0.11
N ASN A 435 17.07 18.23 1.24
CA ASN A 435 18.45 18.31 1.70
C ASN A 435 19.36 17.36 0.90
N ALA A 436 20.12 17.89 -0.04
CA ALA A 436 21.03 17.14 -0.90
C ALA A 436 22.23 16.49 -0.14
N ALA A 437 22.47 16.85 1.14
CA ALA A 437 23.50 16.20 1.96
C ALA A 437 23.08 14.80 2.43
N LEU A 438 21.78 14.46 2.34
CA LEU A 438 21.29 13.13 2.66
C LEU A 438 21.45 12.21 1.45
N GLU A 439 22.05 11.06 1.64
CA GLU A 439 22.38 10.09 0.58
C GLU A 439 21.16 9.69 -0.25
N ILE A 440 20.04 9.33 0.42
CA ILE A 440 18.79 8.99 -0.23
C ILE A 440 18.28 10.12 -1.11
N ASN A 441 18.27 11.35 -0.61
CA ASN A 441 17.80 12.50 -1.38
C ASN A 441 18.67 12.76 -2.61
N LYS A 442 20.00 12.68 -2.43
CA LYS A 442 20.95 12.82 -3.52
C LYS A 442 20.70 11.77 -4.60
N MET A 443 20.54 10.51 -4.20
CA MET A 443 20.27 9.40 -5.11
C MET A 443 18.94 9.60 -5.86
N THR A 444 17.88 10.00 -5.16
CA THR A 444 16.56 10.26 -5.76
C THR A 444 16.60 11.43 -6.74
N MET A 445 17.23 12.56 -6.39
CA MET A 445 17.35 13.69 -7.30
C MET A 445 18.16 13.33 -8.55
N SER A 446 19.25 12.57 -8.38
CA SER A 446 20.05 12.11 -9.54
C SER A 446 19.24 11.15 -10.41
N PHE A 447 18.46 10.24 -9.84
CA PHE A 447 17.54 9.36 -10.56
C PHE A 447 16.48 10.16 -11.36
N MET A 448 15.87 11.17 -10.74
CA MET A 448 14.88 12.03 -11.41
C MET A 448 15.50 12.74 -12.61
N ARG A 449 16.72 13.30 -12.46
CA ARG A 449 17.43 13.97 -13.56
C ARG A 449 17.72 13.00 -14.70
N ILE A 450 18.26 11.80 -14.41
CA ILE A 450 18.51 10.78 -15.45
C ILE A 450 17.22 10.47 -16.22
N LYS A 451 16.08 10.35 -15.54
CA LYS A 451 14.79 10.09 -16.21
C LYS A 451 14.37 11.23 -17.13
N LEU A 452 14.56 12.48 -16.72
CA LEU A 452 14.25 13.65 -17.52
C LEU A 452 15.18 13.74 -18.73
N ASP A 453 16.50 13.61 -18.54
CA ASP A 453 17.49 13.62 -19.62
C ASP A 453 17.22 12.55 -20.68
N MET A 454 16.72 11.37 -20.26
CA MET A 454 16.32 10.30 -21.18
C MET A 454 15.13 10.69 -22.06
N VAL A 455 14.12 11.36 -21.53
CA VAL A 455 12.90 11.70 -22.30
C VAL A 455 13.10 12.95 -23.14
N GLU A 456 14.00 13.85 -22.72
CA GLU A 456 14.43 15.03 -23.48
C GLU A 456 15.38 14.66 -24.62
N GLY A 457 16.00 13.46 -24.55
CA GLY A 457 16.96 12.98 -25.54
C GLY A 457 18.39 13.49 -25.33
N ASP A 458 18.68 14.06 -24.17
CA ASP A 458 20.01 14.56 -23.79
C ASP A 458 20.99 13.40 -23.51
N ILE A 459 20.46 12.26 -23.10
CA ILE A 459 21.22 11.02 -22.93
C ILE A 459 20.49 9.84 -23.59
N ASP A 460 21.25 8.94 -24.16
CA ASP A 460 20.72 7.67 -24.67
C ASP A 460 20.55 6.65 -23.55
N LEU A 461 19.87 5.53 -23.85
CA LEU A 461 19.60 4.46 -22.89
C LEU A 461 20.86 3.79 -22.37
N SER A 462 21.94 3.72 -23.16
CA SER A 462 23.21 3.11 -22.73
C SER A 462 23.90 3.97 -21.67
N LYS A 463 23.95 5.29 -21.90
CA LYS A 463 24.48 6.25 -20.96
C LYS A 463 23.62 6.28 -19.68
N ALA A 464 22.29 6.25 -19.84
CA ALA A 464 21.37 6.19 -18.70
C ALA A 464 21.63 4.94 -17.83
N ALA A 465 21.78 3.75 -18.46
CA ALA A 465 22.09 2.52 -17.74
C ALA A 465 23.41 2.66 -16.95
N GLY A 466 24.45 3.23 -17.57
CA GLY A 466 25.72 3.48 -16.89
C GLY A 466 25.57 4.40 -15.66
N LEU A 467 24.87 5.52 -15.81
CA LEU A 467 24.62 6.46 -14.72
C LEU A 467 23.78 5.83 -13.59
N LEU A 468 22.74 5.03 -13.91
CA LEU A 468 21.94 4.33 -12.92
C LEU A 468 22.79 3.33 -12.10
N LYS A 469 23.68 2.61 -12.77
CA LYS A 469 24.62 1.67 -12.12
C LYS A 469 25.55 2.38 -11.14
N GLU A 470 26.02 3.58 -11.49
CA GLU A 470 26.89 4.41 -10.65
C GLU A 470 26.18 5.01 -9.42
N LEU A 471 24.86 5.11 -9.42
CA LEU A 471 24.11 5.60 -8.26
C LEU A 471 24.03 4.59 -7.13
N LEU A 472 24.20 3.31 -7.42
CA LEU A 472 24.11 2.26 -6.40
C LEU A 472 25.36 2.22 -5.52
N PRO A 473 25.23 2.03 -4.20
CA PRO A 473 26.38 1.91 -3.29
C PRO A 473 27.11 0.55 -3.40
N PHE A 474 26.73 -0.29 -4.37
CA PHE A 474 27.27 -1.62 -4.62
C PHE A 474 27.18 -1.97 -6.12
N PRO A 475 28.02 -2.90 -6.60
CA PRO A 475 27.93 -3.39 -7.98
C PRO A 475 26.58 -4.08 -8.23
N ILE A 476 25.96 -3.80 -9.38
CA ILE A 476 24.61 -4.32 -9.73
C ILE A 476 24.56 -5.85 -9.69
N GLU A 477 25.65 -6.52 -10.03
CA GLU A 477 25.79 -7.98 -9.98
C GLU A 477 25.69 -8.55 -8.56
N ALA A 478 25.87 -7.68 -7.58
CA ALA A 478 25.72 -8.02 -6.17
C ALA A 478 24.31 -7.75 -5.61
N ALA A 479 23.41 -7.14 -6.39
CA ALA A 479 22.06 -6.79 -5.94
C ALA A 479 21.29 -8.00 -5.36
N GLY A 480 21.46 -9.19 -5.94
CA GLY A 480 20.88 -10.43 -5.42
C GLY A 480 21.52 -10.98 -4.14
N LYS A 481 22.56 -10.36 -3.59
CA LYS A 481 23.19 -10.76 -2.30
C LYS A 481 22.54 -10.06 -1.10
N TYR A 482 21.96 -8.88 -1.32
CA TYR A 482 21.49 -8.02 -0.25
C TYR A 482 19.98 -8.13 -0.09
N ARG A 483 19.52 -8.42 1.13
CA ARG A 483 18.11 -8.62 1.44
C ARG A 483 17.35 -7.32 1.73
N ILE A 484 18.07 -6.26 2.08
CA ILE A 484 17.46 -5.03 2.57
C ILE A 484 17.95 -3.87 1.73
N LEU A 485 17.23 -3.65 0.64
CA LEU A 485 17.39 -2.48 -0.22
C LEU A 485 16.45 -1.36 0.24
N THR A 486 16.85 -0.12 0.04
CA THR A 486 15.92 1.01 0.11
C THR A 486 15.03 1.04 -1.13
N LYS A 487 13.87 1.67 -1.03
CA LYS A 487 12.94 1.76 -2.17
C LYS A 487 13.56 2.45 -3.39
N ILE A 488 14.40 3.47 -3.18
CA ILE A 488 15.08 4.14 -4.30
C ILE A 488 16.13 3.23 -4.96
N GLU A 489 16.87 2.41 -4.20
CA GLU A 489 17.82 1.46 -4.78
C GLU A 489 17.11 0.42 -5.65
N GLU A 490 15.97 -0.10 -5.19
CA GLU A 490 15.13 -1.00 -5.97
C GLU A 490 14.65 -0.35 -7.28
N ILE A 491 14.12 0.85 -7.20
CA ILE A 491 13.67 1.62 -8.37
C ILE A 491 14.82 1.80 -9.37
N ILE A 492 16.02 2.12 -8.91
CA ILE A 492 17.21 2.27 -9.76
C ILE A 492 17.57 0.95 -10.44
N ILE A 493 17.58 -0.18 -9.70
CA ILE A 493 17.86 -1.50 -10.25
C ILE A 493 16.86 -1.86 -11.34
N LEU A 494 15.57 -1.69 -11.08
CA LEU A 494 14.52 -1.99 -12.06
C LEU A 494 14.61 -1.11 -13.31
N HIS A 495 14.96 0.18 -13.17
CA HIS A 495 15.17 1.06 -14.30
C HIS A 495 16.45 0.75 -15.08
N TYR A 496 17.49 0.28 -14.41
CA TYR A 496 18.68 -0.23 -15.08
C TYR A 496 18.32 -1.40 -16.01
N PHE A 497 17.62 -2.42 -15.51
CA PHE A 497 17.19 -3.54 -16.33
C PHE A 497 16.16 -3.13 -17.41
N TYR A 498 15.32 -2.13 -17.15
CA TYR A 498 14.47 -1.54 -18.17
C TYR A 498 15.29 -0.93 -19.32
N CYS A 499 16.39 -0.22 -19.04
CA CYS A 499 17.26 0.31 -20.09
C CYS A 499 17.90 -0.81 -20.92
N LEU A 500 18.41 -1.87 -20.28
CA LEU A 500 18.98 -3.03 -20.94
C LEU A 500 17.94 -3.74 -21.84
N ASP A 501 16.73 -3.90 -21.34
CA ASP A 501 15.61 -4.49 -22.08
C ASP A 501 15.32 -3.69 -23.37
N LYS A 502 15.27 -2.36 -23.30
CA LYS A 502 15.06 -1.49 -24.47
C LYS A 502 16.23 -1.48 -25.45
N LEU A 503 17.42 -1.79 -25.00
CA LEU A 503 18.61 -1.96 -25.81
C LEU A 503 18.78 -3.40 -26.37
N HIS A 504 17.90 -4.33 -25.98
CA HIS A 504 18.00 -5.76 -26.27
C HIS A 504 19.32 -6.37 -25.79
N LEU A 505 19.82 -5.91 -24.62
CA LEU A 505 21.04 -6.41 -23.99
C LEU A 505 20.68 -7.35 -22.84
N TYR A 506 20.80 -8.66 -23.06
CA TYR A 506 20.37 -9.68 -22.09
C TYR A 506 21.54 -10.43 -21.44
N ASP A 507 22.77 -9.99 -21.66
CA ASP A 507 23.98 -10.62 -21.06
C ASP A 507 23.99 -10.57 -19.53
N GLU A 508 23.31 -9.57 -18.96
CA GLU A 508 23.17 -9.40 -17.50
C GLU A 508 21.94 -10.09 -16.91
N GLN A 509 21.19 -10.88 -17.70
CA GLN A 509 20.06 -11.66 -17.19
C GLN A 509 20.41 -12.46 -15.90
N PRO A 510 21.59 -13.12 -15.77
CA PRO A 510 21.92 -13.85 -14.55
C PRO A 510 21.96 -12.98 -13.27
N ALA A 511 22.23 -11.68 -13.38
CA ALA A 511 22.17 -10.76 -12.27
C ALA A 511 20.71 -10.45 -11.87
N PHE A 512 19.85 -10.27 -12.87
CA PHE A 512 18.41 -10.07 -12.65
C PHE A 512 17.77 -11.34 -12.06
N ASP A 513 18.12 -12.53 -12.57
CA ASP A 513 17.66 -13.83 -12.05
C ASP A 513 17.99 -13.97 -10.54
N LYS A 514 19.23 -13.65 -10.16
CA LYS A 514 19.63 -13.68 -8.75
C LYS A 514 18.87 -12.68 -7.87
N PHE A 515 18.64 -11.50 -8.40
CA PHE A 515 17.84 -10.48 -7.72
C PHE A 515 16.40 -10.96 -7.51
N MET A 516 15.76 -11.49 -8.55
CA MET A 516 14.38 -11.96 -8.50
C MET A 516 14.22 -13.20 -7.61
N ASN A 517 15.10 -14.19 -7.73
CA ASN A 517 15.05 -15.40 -6.92
C ASN A 517 15.08 -15.10 -5.42
N LYS A 518 15.80 -14.07 -5.03
CA LYS A 518 15.84 -13.61 -3.66
C LYS A 518 14.54 -12.94 -3.24
N TYR A 519 14.00 -12.03 -4.05
CA TYR A 519 12.71 -11.39 -3.77
C TYR A 519 11.58 -12.40 -3.66
N THR A 520 11.54 -13.39 -4.56
CA THR A 520 10.58 -14.49 -4.52
C THR A 520 10.71 -15.29 -3.22
N GLY A 521 11.92 -15.64 -2.81
CA GLY A 521 12.16 -16.36 -1.56
C GLY A 521 11.76 -15.56 -0.32
N ASP A 522 12.09 -14.28 -0.29
CA ASP A 522 11.71 -13.39 0.83
C ASP A 522 10.20 -13.11 0.87
N TYR A 523 9.53 -12.98 -0.28
CA TYR A 523 8.07 -12.82 -0.35
C TYR A 523 7.34 -14.09 0.08
N LEU A 524 7.75 -15.26 -0.44
CA LEU A 524 7.13 -16.54 -0.07
C LEU A 524 7.33 -16.88 1.41
N SER A 525 8.45 -16.48 1.99
CA SER A 525 8.73 -16.69 3.42
C SER A 525 8.05 -15.67 4.33
N ASN A 526 7.73 -14.48 3.83
CA ASN A 526 7.11 -13.41 4.60
C ASN A 526 6.47 -12.36 3.68
N LYS A 527 5.14 -12.39 3.54
CA LYS A 527 4.36 -11.48 2.68
C LYS A 527 4.41 -9.99 3.08
N LEU A 528 5.25 -9.64 4.04
CA LEU A 528 5.50 -8.26 4.47
C LEU A 528 6.14 -7.36 3.39
N ASN A 529 6.55 -7.89 2.25
CA ASN A 529 7.25 -7.18 1.18
C ASN A 529 6.50 -7.17 -0.16
N ALA A 530 5.18 -7.36 -0.14
CA ALA A 530 4.38 -7.52 -1.36
C ALA A 530 4.56 -6.39 -2.38
N SER A 531 4.56 -5.12 -1.95
CA SER A 531 4.63 -3.98 -2.88
C SER A 531 5.96 -3.86 -3.65
N MET A 532 7.05 -4.31 -3.04
CA MET A 532 8.35 -4.32 -3.70
C MET A 532 8.43 -5.48 -4.70
N TYR A 533 7.88 -6.63 -4.34
CA TYR A 533 7.84 -7.82 -5.18
C TYR A 533 7.00 -7.60 -6.45
N GLU A 534 5.84 -6.97 -6.34
CA GLU A 534 4.94 -6.68 -7.47
C GLU A 534 5.64 -5.92 -8.61
N SER A 535 6.32 -4.83 -8.27
CA SER A 535 7.06 -4.03 -9.24
C SER A 535 8.17 -4.83 -9.89
N ALA A 536 8.92 -5.59 -9.10
CA ALA A 536 10.02 -6.41 -9.58
C ALA A 536 9.55 -7.51 -10.53
N VAL A 537 8.47 -8.24 -10.18
CA VAL A 537 7.87 -9.29 -11.01
C VAL A 537 7.40 -8.75 -12.36
N MET A 538 6.74 -7.60 -12.39
CA MET A 538 6.28 -6.98 -13.62
C MET A 538 7.46 -6.64 -14.56
N HIS A 539 8.50 -6.02 -14.05
CA HIS A 539 9.67 -5.70 -14.86
C HIS A 539 10.40 -6.94 -15.34
N TYR A 540 10.52 -7.94 -14.48
CA TYR A 540 11.21 -9.17 -14.79
C TYR A 540 10.47 -10.04 -15.82
N SER A 541 9.15 -10.20 -15.70
CA SER A 541 8.34 -10.92 -16.67
C SER A 541 8.44 -10.28 -18.06
N ASN A 542 8.37 -8.94 -18.15
CA ASN A 542 8.57 -8.23 -19.42
C ASN A 542 9.98 -8.45 -19.99
N TYR A 543 11.01 -8.35 -19.15
CA TYR A 543 12.40 -8.58 -19.56
C TYR A 543 12.60 -10.00 -20.14
N LEU A 544 12.09 -11.03 -19.45
CA LEU A 544 12.16 -12.41 -19.91
C LEU A 544 11.43 -12.63 -21.24
N GLY A 545 10.22 -12.05 -21.37
CA GLY A 545 9.45 -12.12 -22.60
C GLY A 545 10.22 -11.51 -23.78
N ASN A 546 10.74 -10.30 -23.61
CA ASN A 546 11.52 -9.61 -24.64
C ASN A 546 12.84 -10.35 -24.98
N ALA A 547 13.42 -11.05 -23.99
CA ALA A 547 14.58 -11.93 -24.21
C ALA A 547 14.24 -13.27 -24.92
N GLY A 548 12.96 -13.53 -25.22
CA GLY A 548 12.48 -14.76 -25.84
C GLY A 548 12.24 -15.93 -24.89
N ASN A 549 12.41 -15.73 -23.59
CA ASN A 549 12.11 -16.75 -22.57
C ASN A 549 10.64 -16.65 -22.12
N TYR A 550 9.73 -16.96 -23.06
CA TYR A 550 8.29 -16.79 -22.89
C TYR A 550 7.71 -17.64 -21.75
N ASP A 551 8.23 -18.86 -21.54
CA ASP A 551 7.70 -19.78 -20.53
C ASP A 551 7.96 -19.25 -19.10
N MET A 552 9.18 -18.80 -18.85
CA MET A 552 9.50 -18.17 -17.56
C MET A 552 8.80 -16.83 -17.38
N SER A 553 8.66 -16.06 -18.47
CA SER A 553 7.88 -14.81 -18.47
C SER A 553 6.43 -15.05 -18.04
N ASP A 554 5.76 -16.08 -18.59
CA ASP A 554 4.39 -16.44 -18.21
C ASP A 554 4.28 -16.91 -16.75
N ILE A 555 5.26 -17.66 -16.25
CA ILE A 555 5.30 -18.10 -14.85
C ILE A 555 5.30 -16.89 -13.93
N TYR A 556 6.23 -15.95 -14.14
CA TYR A 556 6.32 -14.75 -13.30
C TYR A 556 5.15 -13.79 -13.51
N ALA A 557 4.61 -13.66 -14.73
CA ALA A 557 3.42 -12.86 -14.96
C ALA A 557 2.20 -13.42 -14.21
N ASN A 558 1.97 -14.74 -14.23
CA ASN A 558 0.90 -15.38 -13.46
C ASN A 558 1.12 -15.25 -11.94
N GLU A 559 2.35 -15.37 -11.47
CA GLU A 559 2.66 -15.17 -10.05
C GLU A 559 2.38 -13.72 -9.63
N GLY A 560 2.78 -12.74 -10.44
CA GLY A 560 2.45 -11.34 -10.20
C GLY A 560 0.94 -11.09 -10.17
N ILE A 561 0.17 -11.68 -11.09
CA ILE A 561 -1.30 -11.60 -11.09
C ILE A 561 -1.87 -12.18 -9.79
N LYS A 562 -1.38 -13.33 -9.34
CA LYS A 562 -1.81 -13.95 -8.10
C LYS A 562 -1.55 -13.05 -6.89
N VAL A 563 -0.37 -12.44 -6.80
CA VAL A 563 -0.01 -11.53 -5.72
C VAL A 563 -0.90 -10.29 -5.70
N GLU A 564 -1.20 -9.70 -6.87
CA GLU A 564 -2.10 -8.55 -6.98
C GLU A 564 -3.50 -8.87 -6.46
N ILE A 565 -4.01 -10.07 -6.77
CA ILE A 565 -5.31 -10.51 -6.26
C ILE A 565 -5.26 -10.72 -4.75
N GLU A 566 -4.26 -11.41 -4.25
CA GLU A 566 -4.07 -11.64 -2.81
C GLU A 566 -3.97 -10.34 -2.02
N CYS A 567 -3.37 -9.30 -2.62
CA CYS A 567 -3.25 -7.97 -2.04
C CYS A 567 -4.40 -7.02 -2.42
N GLU A 568 -5.40 -7.51 -3.17
CA GLU A 568 -6.54 -6.70 -3.67
C GLU A 568 -6.11 -5.41 -4.39
N ARG A 569 -5.10 -5.52 -5.26
CA ARG A 569 -4.52 -4.40 -6.01
C ARG A 569 -4.72 -4.56 -7.51
N MET A 570 -4.64 -3.44 -8.23
CA MET A 570 -4.85 -3.37 -9.67
C MET A 570 -3.61 -2.90 -10.43
N HIS A 571 -2.58 -2.38 -9.75
CA HIS A 571 -1.58 -1.52 -10.42
C HIS A 571 -0.88 -2.17 -11.62
N PRO A 572 -0.21 -3.34 -11.55
CA PRO A 572 0.45 -3.93 -12.71
C PRO A 572 -0.42 -4.90 -13.51
N LEU A 573 -1.66 -5.19 -13.08
CA LEU A 573 -2.49 -6.24 -13.69
C LEU A 573 -2.63 -6.11 -15.20
N SER A 574 -2.95 -4.91 -15.70
CA SER A 574 -3.10 -4.71 -17.14
C SER A 574 -1.83 -5.01 -17.93
N THR A 575 -0.65 -4.77 -17.32
CA THR A 575 0.63 -5.05 -17.95
C THR A 575 0.96 -6.54 -17.93
N LEU A 576 0.67 -7.22 -16.82
CA LEU A 576 0.92 -8.66 -16.67
C LEU A 576 0.01 -9.50 -17.56
N LEU A 577 -1.28 -9.15 -17.64
CA LEU A 577 -2.23 -9.78 -18.55
C LEU A 577 -1.80 -9.65 -20.03
N TYR A 578 -1.39 -8.44 -20.41
CA TYR A 578 -0.86 -8.19 -21.75
C TYR A 578 0.44 -8.96 -22.01
N CYS A 579 1.32 -9.07 -21.01
CA CYS A 579 2.58 -9.80 -21.14
C CYS A 579 2.33 -11.26 -21.58
N ILE A 580 1.37 -11.96 -20.96
CA ILE A 580 1.01 -13.34 -21.32
C ILE A 580 0.45 -13.39 -22.76
N ALA A 581 -0.48 -12.50 -23.10
CA ALA A 581 -1.06 -12.44 -24.44
C ALA A 581 0.00 -12.15 -25.52
N TRP A 582 0.93 -11.25 -25.22
CA TRP A 582 2.05 -10.92 -26.11
C TRP A 582 3.02 -12.11 -26.27
N ASN A 583 3.35 -12.83 -25.20
CA ASN A 583 4.18 -14.03 -25.27
C ASN A 583 3.54 -15.09 -26.20
N ASN A 584 2.23 -15.29 -26.13
CA ASN A 584 1.51 -16.20 -27.01
C ASN A 584 1.45 -15.69 -28.45
N GLU A 585 1.38 -14.39 -28.67
CA GLU A 585 1.52 -13.80 -30.01
C GLU A 585 2.91 -14.10 -30.59
N GLN A 586 3.99 -13.96 -29.85
CA GLN A 586 5.34 -14.27 -30.29
C GLN A 586 5.53 -15.78 -30.60
N ARG A 587 4.83 -16.65 -29.86
CA ARG A 587 4.79 -18.09 -30.16
C ARG A 587 3.91 -18.44 -31.36
N GLY A 588 3.17 -17.49 -31.97
CA GLY A 588 2.17 -17.72 -33.00
C GLY A 588 0.95 -18.52 -32.54
N LYS A 589 0.60 -18.44 -31.28
CA LYS A 589 -0.45 -19.25 -30.62
C LYS A 589 -1.51 -18.40 -29.93
N VAL A 590 -1.92 -17.27 -30.51
CA VAL A 590 -2.97 -16.42 -29.95
C VAL A 590 -4.30 -17.17 -29.85
N SER A 591 -4.85 -17.22 -28.66
CA SER A 591 -6.12 -17.89 -28.32
C SER A 591 -7.19 -16.88 -27.94
N LYS A 592 -8.45 -17.38 -27.76
CA LYS A 592 -9.54 -16.57 -27.21
C LYS A 592 -9.20 -16.04 -25.80
N MET A 593 -8.48 -16.81 -24.99
CA MET A 593 -8.07 -16.41 -23.66
C MET A 593 -7.14 -15.18 -23.71
N ASP A 594 -6.25 -15.08 -24.69
CA ASP A 594 -5.36 -13.93 -24.86
C ASP A 594 -6.14 -12.66 -25.25
N LEU A 595 -7.20 -12.81 -26.05
CA LEU A 595 -8.13 -11.72 -26.35
C LEU A 595 -8.86 -11.27 -25.08
N ASP A 596 -9.31 -12.19 -24.26
CA ASP A 596 -9.97 -11.89 -22.98
C ASP A 596 -9.00 -11.20 -22.00
N PHE A 597 -7.74 -11.62 -21.94
CA PHE A 597 -6.70 -10.91 -21.18
C PHE A 597 -6.51 -9.46 -21.65
N CYS A 598 -6.43 -9.23 -22.94
CA CYS A 598 -6.28 -7.89 -23.49
C CYS A 598 -7.55 -7.03 -23.30
N ARG A 599 -8.75 -7.63 -23.36
CA ARG A 599 -10.01 -6.95 -23.03
C ARG A 599 -10.02 -6.51 -21.55
N MET A 600 -9.63 -7.39 -20.63
CA MET A 600 -9.50 -7.05 -19.22
C MET A 600 -8.46 -5.95 -19.00
N ALA A 601 -7.30 -6.03 -19.66
CA ALA A 601 -6.30 -4.97 -19.58
C ALA A 601 -6.82 -3.62 -20.10
N TYR A 602 -7.62 -3.63 -21.17
CA TYR A 602 -8.31 -2.45 -21.69
C TYR A 602 -9.30 -1.87 -20.69
N ILE A 603 -10.16 -2.71 -20.09
CA ILE A 603 -11.16 -2.30 -19.09
C ILE A 603 -10.46 -1.66 -17.87
N MET A 604 -9.40 -2.26 -17.37
CA MET A 604 -8.61 -1.71 -16.28
C MET A 604 -7.95 -0.37 -16.63
N ALA A 605 -7.40 -0.24 -17.84
CA ALA A 605 -6.84 1.00 -18.32
C ALA A 605 -7.91 2.10 -18.46
N ARG A 606 -9.12 1.76 -18.93
CA ARG A 606 -10.29 2.65 -19.01
C ARG A 606 -10.71 3.11 -17.62
N TYR A 607 -10.85 2.20 -16.69
CA TYR A 607 -11.19 2.51 -15.30
C TYR A 607 -10.18 3.49 -14.68
N LYS A 608 -8.89 3.29 -14.91
CA LYS A 608 -7.84 4.22 -14.44
C LYS A 608 -7.79 5.53 -15.22
N GLY A 609 -8.44 5.63 -16.37
CA GLY A 609 -8.39 6.80 -17.25
C GLY A 609 -7.11 6.91 -18.07
N ASN A 610 -6.37 5.82 -18.26
CA ASN A 610 -5.13 5.79 -19.03
C ASN A 610 -5.42 5.63 -20.53
N THR A 611 -5.66 6.75 -21.21
CA THR A 611 -6.04 6.79 -22.64
C THR A 611 -4.99 6.20 -23.56
N ASN A 612 -3.70 6.33 -23.24
CA ASN A 612 -2.60 5.77 -24.03
C ASN A 612 -2.64 4.23 -24.03
N ARG A 613 -2.80 3.63 -22.84
CA ARG A 613 -2.93 2.17 -22.71
C ARG A 613 -4.22 1.66 -23.33
N MET A 614 -5.33 2.38 -23.18
CA MET A 614 -6.61 2.05 -23.83
C MET A 614 -6.44 1.95 -25.36
N ALA A 615 -5.85 2.98 -25.98
CA ALA A 615 -5.61 2.98 -27.43
C ALA A 615 -4.70 1.82 -27.88
N PHE A 616 -3.69 1.51 -27.06
CA PHE A 616 -2.76 0.41 -27.31
C PHE A 616 -3.47 -0.95 -27.29
N TYR A 617 -4.21 -1.27 -26.22
CA TYR A 617 -4.93 -2.54 -26.09
C TYR A 617 -6.04 -2.69 -27.13
N ALA A 618 -6.81 -1.63 -27.39
CA ALA A 618 -7.84 -1.61 -28.42
C ALA A 618 -7.27 -1.93 -29.82
N LYS A 619 -6.09 -1.39 -30.14
CA LYS A 619 -5.40 -1.69 -31.39
C LYS A 619 -5.00 -3.16 -31.48
N TRP A 620 -4.46 -3.71 -30.39
CA TRP A 620 -4.05 -5.12 -30.33
C TRP A 620 -5.25 -6.07 -30.49
N ILE A 621 -6.34 -5.83 -29.75
CA ILE A 621 -7.58 -6.60 -29.83
C ILE A 621 -8.10 -6.58 -31.28
N LYS A 622 -8.24 -5.40 -31.88
CA LYS A 622 -8.74 -5.26 -33.26
C LYS A 622 -7.88 -6.01 -34.30
N SER A 623 -6.58 -6.13 -34.07
CA SER A 623 -5.67 -6.83 -34.99
C SER A 623 -5.77 -8.36 -34.91
N HIS A 624 -6.28 -8.89 -33.79
CA HIS A 624 -6.35 -10.33 -33.54
C HIS A 624 -7.78 -10.89 -33.57
N ASP A 625 -8.81 -10.09 -33.28
CA ASP A 625 -10.21 -10.51 -33.34
C ASP A 625 -10.62 -10.98 -34.77
N LYS A 626 -10.11 -10.29 -35.81
CA LYS A 626 -10.37 -10.62 -37.22
C LYS A 626 -9.65 -11.89 -37.73
N LYS A 627 -8.71 -12.44 -36.96
CA LYS A 627 -7.98 -13.67 -37.38
C LYS A 627 -8.63 -14.94 -36.84
N GLN A 628 -9.65 -14.84 -35.98
CA GLN A 628 -10.38 -15.98 -35.41
C GLN A 628 -11.73 -16.26 -36.12
N GLU A 629 -12.23 -15.34 -36.98
CA GLU A 629 -13.30 -15.57 -37.96
C GLU A 629 -12.71 -16.23 -39.24
#